data_ea75725ee69d7ef2b7282f8a31defd16
#
_entry.id   ea75725ee69d7ef2b7282f8a31defd16
#
_cell.length_a   1.000
_cell.length_b   1.000
_cell.length_c   1.000
_cell.angle_alpha   90.00
_cell.angle_beta   90.00
_cell.angle_gamma   90.00
#
_symmetry.space_group_name_H-M   'P 1'
#
loop_
_entity.id
_entity.type
_entity.pdbx_description
1 polymer ?
#
loop_
_entity_poly.entity_id
_entity_poly.type
_entity_poly.pdbx_seq_one_letter_code
_entity_poly.pdbx_strand_id
1 'polypeptide(L)'
;MKKLIFLFSLFIAFQAVAQEGIRFRHCSWEEAKAMAKKEKKPIFIDFYTQWCGPCLNMAENIFTLGSVGNFYNDHFVCLKIDAETGEGVELAKKYEVASFPTFVFVNPKTEKAIHISGSNQDRETFLFTGASALDPKKTSVYLMEQQKAGNTKPEFLLDYAYYAASRYNRAESEK
;
A
#
# COMPACT_ATOMS: atom_id res chain seq x y z
N MET A 1 -59.72 -21.80 26.43
CA MET A 1 -58.30 -22.14 26.32
C MET A 1 -57.71 -21.21 25.22
N LYS A 2 -57.06 -20.10 25.65
CA LYS A 2 -56.51 -19.09 24.72
C LYS A 2 -55.07 -19.51 24.37
N LYS A 3 -54.83 -19.87 23.08
CA LYS A 3 -53.48 -20.14 22.60
C LYS A 3 -52.74 -18.82 22.42
N LEU A 4 -51.73 -18.60 23.25
CA LEU A 4 -50.81 -17.46 23.15
C LEU A 4 -49.74 -17.79 22.07
N ILE A 5 -49.84 -17.15 20.90
CA ILE A 5 -48.84 -17.29 19.86
C ILE A 5 -47.71 -16.30 20.19
N PHE A 6 -46.56 -16.85 20.62
CA PHE A 6 -45.34 -16.08 20.80
C PHE A 6 -44.68 -15.88 19.41
N LEU A 7 -44.86 -14.70 18.84
CA LEU A 7 -44.10 -14.24 17.67
C LEU A 7 -42.67 -13.88 18.14
N PHE A 8 -41.75 -14.81 17.92
CA PHE A 8 -40.33 -14.56 18.10
C PHE A 8 -39.82 -13.79 16.87
N SER A 9 -39.86 -12.46 16.93
CA SER A 9 -39.27 -11.61 15.87
C SER A 9 -37.75 -11.71 15.98
N LEU A 10 -37.15 -12.47 15.08
CA LEU A 10 -35.70 -12.55 14.89
C LEU A 10 -35.21 -11.20 14.34
N PHE A 11 -34.73 -10.36 15.24
CA PHE A 11 -34.07 -9.10 14.92
C PHE A 11 -32.67 -9.43 14.39
N ILE A 12 -32.52 -9.62 13.07
CA ILE A 12 -31.20 -9.70 12.42
C ILE A 12 -30.63 -8.29 12.47
N ALA A 13 -29.82 -8.02 13.49
CA ALA A 13 -29.01 -6.81 13.53
C ALA A 13 -28.00 -6.89 12.38
N PHE A 14 -28.30 -6.21 11.29
CA PHE A 14 -27.33 -5.96 10.21
C PHE A 14 -26.27 -5.04 10.81
N GLN A 15 -25.18 -5.62 11.29
CA GLN A 15 -24.02 -4.84 11.71
C GLN A 15 -23.43 -4.23 10.45
N ALA A 16 -23.69 -2.97 10.22
CA ALA A 16 -22.94 -2.19 9.26
C ALA A 16 -21.48 -2.19 9.70
N VAL A 17 -20.67 -3.03 9.07
CA VAL A 17 -19.21 -2.96 9.23
C VAL A 17 -18.83 -1.60 8.65
N ALA A 18 -18.50 -0.64 9.53
CA ALA A 18 -17.95 0.61 9.10
C ALA A 18 -16.72 0.29 8.23
N GLN A 19 -16.73 0.76 6.99
CA GLN A 19 -15.58 0.59 6.10
C GLN A 19 -14.46 1.46 6.68
N GLU A 20 -13.50 0.81 7.34
CA GLU A 20 -12.33 1.46 7.90
C GLU A 20 -11.25 1.65 6.82
N GLY A 21 -10.48 2.74 6.91
CA GLY A 21 -9.30 2.95 6.09
C GLY A 21 -8.19 1.93 6.36
N ILE A 22 -6.99 2.23 5.89
CA ILE A 22 -5.82 1.35 6.10
C ILE A 22 -5.50 1.27 7.61
N ARG A 23 -5.37 0.06 8.12
CA ARG A 23 -4.94 -0.23 9.50
C ARG A 23 -3.42 -0.31 9.56
N PHE A 24 -2.77 0.81 9.77
CA PHE A 24 -1.34 0.86 9.98
C PHE A 24 -0.96 0.25 11.33
N ARG A 25 0.02 -0.66 11.34
CA ARG A 25 0.54 -1.30 12.55
C ARG A 25 1.55 -0.37 13.23
N HIS A 26 1.39 -0.18 14.54
CA HIS A 26 2.35 0.53 15.39
C HIS A 26 3.25 -0.51 16.06
N CYS A 27 4.31 -0.91 15.39
CA CYS A 27 5.22 -1.96 15.84
C CYS A 27 6.61 -1.76 15.21
N SER A 28 7.62 -2.42 15.74
CA SER A 28 8.97 -2.44 15.17
C SER A 28 9.02 -3.17 13.83
N TRP A 29 10.08 -2.93 13.07
CA TRP A 29 10.32 -3.63 11.81
C TRP A 29 10.37 -5.15 11.98
N GLU A 30 11.01 -5.64 13.06
CA GLU A 30 11.10 -7.08 13.34
C GLU A 30 9.72 -7.69 13.62
N GLU A 31 8.89 -7.02 14.41
CA GLU A 31 7.51 -7.46 14.68
C GLU A 31 6.67 -7.46 13.42
N ALA A 32 6.79 -6.44 12.56
CA ALA A 32 6.10 -6.38 11.29
C ALA A 32 6.46 -7.55 10.37
N LYS A 33 7.75 -7.90 10.27
CA LYS A 33 8.23 -9.07 9.53
C LYS A 33 7.66 -10.38 10.07
N ALA A 34 7.64 -10.52 11.40
CA ALA A 34 7.08 -11.70 12.04
C ALA A 34 5.57 -11.85 11.75
N MET A 35 4.81 -10.77 11.85
CA MET A 35 3.39 -10.73 11.48
C MET A 35 3.17 -11.08 10.01
N ALA A 36 3.91 -10.45 9.11
CA ALA A 36 3.79 -10.67 7.68
C ALA A 36 4.12 -12.12 7.26
N LYS A 37 5.13 -12.73 7.90
CA LYS A 37 5.45 -14.17 7.71
C LYS A 37 4.31 -15.06 8.19
N LYS A 38 3.72 -14.77 9.36
CA LYS A 38 2.60 -15.51 9.94
C LYS A 38 1.34 -15.39 9.08
N GLU A 39 1.03 -14.18 8.63
CA GLU A 39 -0.15 -13.88 7.81
C GLU A 39 0.07 -14.25 6.32
N LYS A 40 1.30 -14.59 5.92
CA LYS A 40 1.70 -14.88 4.53
C LYS A 40 1.40 -13.74 3.57
N LYS A 41 1.56 -12.51 4.05
CA LYS A 41 1.33 -11.27 3.30
C LYS A 41 2.65 -10.53 3.07
N PRO A 42 2.80 -9.79 1.95
CA PRO A 42 3.84 -8.78 1.83
C PRO A 42 3.63 -7.65 2.85
N ILE A 43 4.70 -6.89 3.12
CA ILE A 43 4.62 -5.68 3.92
C ILE A 43 4.45 -4.49 2.96
N PHE A 44 3.49 -3.62 3.23
CA PHE A 44 3.35 -2.30 2.64
C PHE A 44 3.89 -1.25 3.60
N ILE A 45 4.77 -0.38 3.14
CA ILE A 45 5.34 0.73 3.93
C ILE A 45 5.02 2.05 3.23
N ASP A 46 4.35 2.95 3.95
CA ASP A 46 4.27 4.38 3.62
C ASP A 46 5.42 5.11 4.31
N PHE A 47 6.44 5.49 3.55
CA PHE A 47 7.50 6.39 4.05
C PHE A 47 7.07 7.84 3.90
N TYR A 48 7.03 8.54 5.02
CA TYR A 48 6.62 9.94 5.09
C TYR A 48 7.58 10.79 5.92
N THR A 49 7.38 12.10 5.92
CA THR A 49 7.98 13.05 6.86
C THR A 49 6.91 13.99 7.42
N GLN A 50 7.19 14.62 8.57
CA GLN A 50 6.22 15.49 9.24
C GLN A 50 5.84 16.74 8.42
N TRP A 51 6.75 17.22 7.58
CA TRP A 51 6.57 18.41 6.74
C TRP A 51 5.99 18.11 5.34
N CYS A 52 5.74 16.86 5.02
CA CYS A 52 5.34 16.43 3.70
C CYS A 52 3.84 16.67 3.43
N GLY A 53 3.51 17.74 2.71
CA GLY A 53 2.11 18.05 2.33
C GLY A 53 1.42 16.94 1.53
N PRO A 54 2.03 16.36 0.47
CA PRO A 54 1.46 15.23 -0.25
C PRO A 54 1.20 14.00 0.63
N CYS A 55 2.06 13.74 1.64
CA CYS A 55 1.84 12.64 2.58
C CYS A 55 0.60 12.87 3.45
N LEU A 56 0.37 14.13 3.86
CA LEU A 56 -0.83 14.50 4.61
C LEU A 56 -2.08 14.29 3.76
N ASN A 57 -2.05 14.72 2.49
CA ASN A 57 -3.16 14.50 1.56
C ASN A 57 -3.49 13.00 1.39
N MET A 58 -2.47 12.14 1.23
CA MET A 58 -2.68 10.69 1.17
C MET A 58 -3.31 10.16 2.46
N ALA A 59 -2.81 10.61 3.62
CA ALA A 59 -3.30 10.18 4.92
C ALA A 59 -4.76 10.55 5.17
N GLU A 60 -5.17 11.76 4.80
CA GLU A 60 -6.51 12.28 5.08
C GLU A 60 -7.56 11.85 4.04
N ASN A 61 -7.17 11.78 2.76
CA ASN A 61 -8.13 11.65 1.66
C ASN A 61 -8.11 10.30 0.95
N ILE A 62 -7.03 9.51 1.09
CA ILE A 62 -6.88 8.23 0.38
C ILE A 62 -6.85 7.06 1.36
N PHE A 63 -5.98 7.09 2.38
CA PHE A 63 -5.84 5.97 3.31
C PHE A 63 -7.08 5.76 4.20
N THR A 64 -7.91 6.78 4.36
CA THR A 64 -9.18 6.73 5.10
C THR A 64 -10.33 6.10 4.32
N LEU A 65 -10.19 5.94 2.99
CA LEU A 65 -11.24 5.37 2.16
C LEU A 65 -11.43 3.88 2.45
N GLY A 66 -12.67 3.46 2.72
CA GLY A 66 -12.99 2.08 3.05
C GLY A 66 -12.61 1.09 1.94
N SER A 67 -12.76 1.45 0.65
CA SER A 67 -12.32 0.61 -0.47
C SER A 67 -10.81 0.38 -0.49
N VAL A 68 -10.04 1.41 -0.14
CA VAL A 68 -8.57 1.35 -0.02
C VAL A 68 -8.20 0.52 1.22
N GLY A 69 -8.83 0.81 2.36
CA GLY A 69 -8.60 0.07 3.59
C GLY A 69 -8.88 -1.42 3.44
N ASN A 70 -10.02 -1.79 2.88
CA ASN A 70 -10.37 -3.19 2.63
C ASN A 70 -9.30 -3.88 1.79
N PHE A 71 -8.93 -3.30 0.65
CA PHE A 71 -7.94 -3.90 -0.23
C PHE A 71 -6.57 -4.05 0.46
N TYR A 72 -6.05 -2.97 1.05
CA TYR A 72 -4.71 -3.00 1.65
C TYR A 72 -4.64 -3.88 2.91
N ASN A 73 -5.65 -3.86 3.77
CA ASN A 73 -5.72 -4.69 4.98
C ASN A 73 -5.83 -6.18 4.66
N ASP A 74 -6.50 -6.53 3.56
CA ASP A 74 -6.66 -7.92 3.15
C ASP A 74 -5.38 -8.50 2.54
N HIS A 75 -4.57 -7.66 1.87
CA HIS A 75 -3.42 -8.14 1.10
C HIS A 75 -2.06 -7.84 1.73
N PHE A 76 -1.97 -6.90 2.66
CA PHE A 76 -0.69 -6.45 3.21
C PHE A 76 -0.69 -6.33 4.73
N VAL A 77 0.49 -6.44 5.33
CA VAL A 77 0.77 -5.86 6.66
C VAL A 77 1.23 -4.43 6.41
N CYS A 78 0.43 -3.44 6.85
CA CYS A 78 0.64 -2.04 6.52
C CYS A 78 1.40 -1.32 7.63
N LEU A 79 2.47 -0.61 7.27
CA LEU A 79 3.27 0.26 8.13
C LEU A 79 3.27 1.69 7.62
N LYS A 80 3.30 2.64 8.54
CA LYS A 80 3.54 4.05 8.26
C LYS A 80 4.80 4.47 9.03
N ILE A 81 5.85 4.86 8.32
CA ILE A 81 7.19 5.06 8.90
C ILE A 81 7.67 6.47 8.61
N ASP A 82 7.98 7.22 9.67
CA ASP A 82 8.66 8.51 9.56
C ASP A 82 10.13 8.25 9.18
N ALA A 83 10.51 8.71 7.99
CA ALA A 83 11.83 8.48 7.42
C ALA A 83 12.95 9.27 8.10
N GLU A 84 12.59 10.22 8.98
CA GLU A 84 13.56 11.10 9.66
C GLU A 84 13.76 10.72 11.14
N THR A 85 13.02 9.71 11.65
CA THR A 85 13.08 9.36 13.07
C THR A 85 13.23 7.84 13.30
N GLY A 86 13.87 7.49 14.42
CA GLY A 86 14.00 6.12 14.90
C GLY A 86 14.57 5.15 13.84
N GLU A 87 13.98 3.95 13.76
CA GLU A 87 14.39 2.93 12.77
C GLU A 87 14.03 3.30 11.32
N GLY A 88 13.17 4.32 11.15
CA GLY A 88 12.75 4.80 9.84
C GLY A 88 13.91 5.36 9.03
N VAL A 89 14.90 5.97 9.65
CA VAL A 89 16.12 6.51 8.99
C VAL A 89 16.88 5.39 8.27
N GLU A 90 17.14 4.28 8.97
CA GLU A 90 17.87 3.16 8.39
C GLU A 90 17.03 2.39 7.36
N LEU A 91 15.72 2.27 7.58
CA LEU A 91 14.81 1.65 6.61
C LEU A 91 14.67 2.49 5.34
N ALA A 92 14.55 3.82 5.45
CA ALA A 92 14.51 4.71 4.30
C ALA A 92 15.80 4.60 3.47
N LYS A 93 16.96 4.56 4.13
CA LYS A 93 18.24 4.32 3.46
C LYS A 93 18.31 2.93 2.81
N LYS A 94 17.88 1.88 3.51
CA LYS A 94 17.85 0.50 2.99
C LYS A 94 17.04 0.37 1.70
N TYR A 95 15.92 1.09 1.61
CA TYR A 95 15.02 1.04 0.45
C TYR A 95 15.21 2.21 -0.52
N GLU A 96 16.29 2.97 -0.37
CA GLU A 96 16.69 4.07 -1.27
C GLU A 96 15.58 5.12 -1.45
N VAL A 97 14.89 5.46 -0.34
CA VAL A 97 13.82 6.46 -0.32
C VAL A 97 14.40 7.84 -0.50
N ALA A 98 14.10 8.51 -1.63
CA ALA A 98 14.65 9.81 -1.99
C ALA A 98 13.59 10.95 -2.02
N SER A 99 12.31 10.62 -1.90
CA SER A 99 11.20 11.59 -1.94
C SER A 99 10.01 11.09 -1.13
N PHE A 100 9.05 11.96 -0.80
CA PHE A 100 7.91 11.64 0.03
C PHE A 100 6.57 12.08 -0.61
N PRO A 101 5.50 11.24 -0.47
CA PRO A 101 5.54 9.89 0.06
C PRO A 101 6.25 8.91 -0.88
N THR A 102 6.88 7.88 -0.33
CA THR A 102 7.32 6.70 -1.08
C THR A 102 6.67 5.45 -0.50
N PHE A 103 6.07 4.67 -1.38
CA PHE A 103 5.39 3.42 -1.07
C PHE A 103 6.29 2.24 -1.43
N VAL A 104 6.66 1.43 -0.44
CA VAL A 104 7.53 0.27 -0.63
C VAL A 104 6.79 -0.99 -0.24
N PHE A 105 6.74 -1.96 -1.14
CA PHE A 105 6.19 -3.27 -0.90
C PHE A 105 7.34 -4.26 -0.74
N VAL A 106 7.37 -5.01 0.35
CA VAL A 106 8.52 -5.83 0.76
C VAL A 106 8.13 -7.28 0.93
N ASN A 107 8.97 -8.17 0.41
CA ASN A 107 8.87 -9.59 0.72
C ASN A 107 9.39 -9.84 2.16
N PRO A 108 8.56 -10.32 3.10
CA PRO A 108 8.95 -10.43 4.50
C PRO A 108 10.01 -11.52 4.76
N LYS A 109 10.24 -12.43 3.82
CA LYS A 109 11.24 -13.50 3.95
C LYS A 109 12.62 -13.07 3.51
N THR A 110 12.70 -12.32 2.40
CA THR A 110 13.97 -11.90 1.79
C THR A 110 14.33 -10.46 2.14
N GLU A 111 13.39 -9.70 2.69
CA GLU A 111 13.48 -8.26 2.98
C GLU A 111 13.82 -7.39 1.75
N LYS A 112 13.63 -7.93 0.56
CA LYS A 112 13.81 -7.18 -0.69
C LYS A 112 12.52 -6.45 -1.06
N ALA A 113 12.67 -5.24 -1.55
CA ALA A 113 11.56 -4.54 -2.19
C ALA A 113 11.13 -5.32 -3.45
N ILE A 114 9.83 -5.52 -3.62
CA ILE A 114 9.22 -6.15 -4.79
C ILE A 114 8.54 -5.11 -5.68
N HIS A 115 8.03 -4.04 -5.09
CA HIS A 115 7.45 -2.93 -5.81
C HIS A 115 7.71 -1.62 -5.06
N ILE A 116 8.03 -0.56 -5.78
CA ILE A 116 8.21 0.78 -5.25
C ILE A 116 7.40 1.74 -6.12
N SER A 117 6.62 2.58 -5.48
CA SER A 117 5.86 3.67 -6.09
C SER A 117 5.94 4.89 -5.18
N GLY A 118 5.28 5.96 -5.52
CA GLY A 118 5.32 7.16 -4.67
C GLY A 118 4.39 8.25 -5.16
N SER A 119 4.65 9.48 -4.71
CA SER A 119 3.91 10.68 -5.01
C SER A 119 2.45 10.69 -4.51
N ASN A 120 1.77 11.81 -4.74
CA ASN A 120 0.35 11.94 -4.45
C ASN A 120 -0.47 11.18 -5.49
N GLN A 121 -1.27 10.21 -5.06
CA GLN A 121 -2.08 9.36 -5.93
C GLN A 121 -3.56 9.53 -5.59
N ASP A 122 -4.41 9.43 -6.58
CA ASP A 122 -5.83 9.27 -6.36
C ASP A 122 -6.18 7.83 -5.95
N ARG A 123 -7.44 7.57 -5.62
CA ARG A 123 -7.91 6.27 -5.16
C ARG A 123 -7.60 5.14 -6.14
N GLU A 124 -7.91 5.36 -7.43
CA GLU A 124 -7.77 4.37 -8.50
C GLU A 124 -6.30 4.02 -8.73
N THR A 125 -5.46 5.03 -8.82
CA THR A 125 -4.01 4.87 -8.97
C THR A 125 -3.41 4.15 -7.77
N PHE A 126 -3.85 4.47 -6.54
CA PHE A 126 -3.33 3.85 -5.34
C PHE A 126 -3.75 2.38 -5.22
N LEU A 127 -5.00 2.03 -5.58
CA LEU A 127 -5.45 0.65 -5.68
C LEU A 127 -4.68 -0.12 -6.76
N PHE A 128 -4.43 0.50 -7.91
CA PHE A 128 -3.61 -0.10 -8.98
C PHE A 128 -2.16 -0.34 -8.52
N THR A 129 -1.58 0.60 -7.77
CA THR A 129 -0.23 0.44 -7.16
C THR A 129 -0.18 -0.81 -6.26
N GLY A 130 -1.16 -0.99 -5.37
CA GLY A 130 -1.24 -2.18 -4.53
C GLY A 130 -1.45 -3.47 -5.32
N ALA A 131 -2.34 -3.46 -6.32
CA ALA A 131 -2.57 -4.61 -7.19
C ALA A 131 -1.32 -4.99 -7.99
N SER A 132 -0.56 -4.00 -8.48
CA SER A 132 0.70 -4.22 -9.19
C SER A 132 1.78 -4.87 -8.31
N ALA A 133 1.80 -4.56 -7.01
CA ALA A 133 2.70 -5.20 -6.07
C ALA A 133 2.43 -6.70 -5.86
N LEU A 134 1.20 -7.15 -6.16
CA LEU A 134 0.77 -8.55 -6.05
C LEU A 134 0.95 -9.35 -7.34
N ASP A 135 1.08 -8.69 -8.49
CA ASP A 135 1.30 -9.34 -9.76
C ASP A 135 2.80 -9.38 -10.10
N PRO A 136 3.45 -10.56 -10.14
CA PRO A 136 4.88 -10.68 -10.43
C PRO A 136 5.32 -10.02 -11.75
N LYS A 137 4.41 -9.86 -12.73
CA LYS A 137 4.70 -9.25 -14.04
C LYS A 137 4.48 -7.73 -14.06
N LYS A 138 3.91 -7.16 -12.99
CA LYS A 138 3.62 -5.72 -12.86
C LYS A 138 4.41 -5.03 -11.76
N THR A 139 5.22 -5.78 -11.01
CA THR A 139 6.09 -5.18 -9.99
C THR A 139 7.10 -4.23 -10.62
N SER A 140 7.48 -3.17 -9.90
CA SER A 140 8.49 -2.22 -10.38
C SER A 140 9.82 -2.91 -10.70
N VAL A 141 10.19 -3.91 -9.91
CA VAL A 141 11.42 -4.71 -10.14
C VAL A 141 11.35 -5.39 -11.49
N TYR A 142 10.28 -6.13 -11.77
CA TYR A 142 10.08 -6.79 -13.06
C TYR A 142 10.04 -5.80 -14.23
N LEU A 143 9.28 -4.71 -14.10
CA LEU A 143 9.14 -3.72 -15.15
C LEU A 143 10.47 -3.04 -15.49
N MET A 144 11.28 -2.71 -14.47
CA MET A 144 12.61 -2.14 -14.68
C MET A 144 13.59 -3.14 -15.33
N GLU A 145 13.52 -4.42 -14.98
CA GLU A 145 14.31 -5.47 -15.63
C GLU A 145 13.93 -5.63 -17.10
N GLN A 146 12.63 -5.65 -17.41
CA GLN A 146 12.15 -5.74 -18.79
C GLN A 146 12.53 -4.52 -19.62
N GLN A 147 12.47 -3.33 -19.04
CA GLN A 147 12.89 -2.10 -19.70
C GLN A 147 14.40 -2.12 -20.01
N LYS A 148 15.23 -2.56 -19.07
CA LYS A 148 16.68 -2.72 -19.30
C LYS A 148 16.99 -3.79 -20.35
N ALA A 149 16.17 -4.83 -20.47
CA ALA A 149 16.27 -5.86 -21.48
C ALA A 149 15.77 -5.43 -22.87
N GLY A 150 15.26 -4.20 -23.01
CA GLY A 150 14.76 -3.66 -24.29
C GLY A 150 13.42 -4.26 -24.71
N ASN A 151 12.56 -4.67 -23.79
CA ASN A 151 11.23 -5.16 -24.12
C ASN A 151 10.37 -4.05 -24.71
N THR A 152 9.84 -4.27 -25.92
CA THR A 152 9.00 -3.31 -26.65
C THR A 152 7.57 -3.82 -26.90
N LYS A 153 7.16 -4.90 -26.24
CA LYS A 153 5.81 -5.43 -26.39
C LYS A 153 4.77 -4.43 -25.91
N PRO A 154 3.65 -4.23 -26.61
CA PRO A 154 2.64 -3.22 -26.28
C PRO A 154 2.09 -3.35 -24.86
N GLU A 155 1.79 -4.57 -24.40
CA GLU A 155 1.31 -4.83 -23.04
C GLU A 155 2.32 -4.42 -21.97
N PHE A 156 3.62 -4.68 -22.20
CA PHE A 156 4.68 -4.24 -21.29
C PHE A 156 4.80 -2.71 -21.29
N LEU A 157 4.80 -2.07 -22.46
CA LEU A 157 4.92 -0.61 -22.55
C LEU A 157 3.77 0.10 -21.83
N LEU A 158 2.55 -0.45 -21.92
CA LEU A 158 1.41 0.08 -21.18
C LEU A 158 1.60 -0.03 -19.65
N ASP A 159 1.95 -1.21 -19.15
CA ASP A 159 2.19 -1.42 -17.72
C ASP A 159 3.36 -0.56 -17.21
N TYR A 160 4.43 -0.42 -18.02
CA TYR A 160 5.57 0.43 -17.67
C TYR A 160 5.20 1.92 -17.66
N ALA A 161 4.36 2.38 -18.58
CA ALA A 161 3.87 3.76 -18.60
C ALA A 161 3.03 4.09 -17.34
N TYR A 162 2.14 3.19 -16.94
CA TYR A 162 1.39 3.35 -15.68
C TYR A 162 2.31 3.38 -14.46
N TYR A 163 3.28 2.49 -14.41
CA TYR A 163 4.28 2.48 -13.34
C TYR A 163 5.09 3.79 -13.32
N ALA A 164 5.58 4.23 -14.48
CA ALA A 164 6.33 5.48 -14.59
C ALA A 164 5.49 6.68 -14.12
N ALA A 165 4.23 6.78 -14.55
CA ALA A 165 3.32 7.83 -14.11
C ALA A 165 3.10 7.83 -12.58
N SER A 166 3.05 6.65 -11.94
CA SER A 166 2.91 6.55 -10.49
C SER A 166 4.14 7.02 -9.71
N ARG A 167 5.30 7.14 -10.35
CA ARG A 167 6.54 7.67 -9.73
C ARG A 167 6.81 9.14 -10.02
N TYR A 168 6.37 9.62 -11.19
CA TYR A 168 6.86 10.87 -11.79
C TYR A 168 6.15 12.13 -11.32
N ASN A 169 5.18 12.05 -10.45
CA ASN A 169 4.34 13.21 -10.20
C ASN A 169 5.02 14.40 -9.48
N ARG A 170 6.36 14.46 -9.33
CA ARG A 170 6.99 15.69 -8.82
C ARG A 170 8.47 15.94 -9.14
N ALA A 171 9.31 14.96 -9.34
CA ALA A 171 10.76 15.22 -9.36
C ALA A 171 11.30 15.75 -10.70
N GLU A 172 10.57 15.64 -11.80
CA GLU A 172 11.03 16.12 -13.12
C GLU A 172 10.26 17.30 -13.70
N SER A 173 9.15 17.73 -13.10
CA SER A 173 8.43 18.93 -13.54
C SER A 173 9.02 20.24 -12.99
N GLU A 174 10.02 20.16 -12.11
CA GLU A 174 10.73 21.32 -11.51
C GLU A 174 12.15 21.50 -12.07
N LYS A 175 12.51 20.75 -13.14
CA LYS A 175 13.72 21.00 -13.93
C LYS A 175 13.37 21.56 -15.30
#